data_afb4aa22cdb8dd504d721cb55efbb28a
#
_entry.id   afb4aa22cdb8dd504d721cb55efbb28a
#
_cell.length_a   1.000
_cell.length_b   1.000
_cell.length_c   1.000
_cell.angle_alpha   90.00
_cell.angle_beta   90.00
_cell.angle_gamma   90.00
#
_symmetry.space_group_name_H-M   'P 1'
#
loop_
_entity.id
_entity.type
_entity.pdbx_description
1 polymer ?
#
loop_
_entity_poly.entity_id
_entity_poly.type
_entity_poly.pdbx_seq_one_letter_code
_entity_poly.pdbx_strand_id
1 'polypeptide(L)'
;EEQMITAGSLGRISVATSAMCLSNKLQACLPQLLALFNAADVSHHIPPVAAALLEEVRLIILCAQYLLTDDNSGETPQIPDAIVQACSIDEAAFNSISGLISAFMSLAEQQASGITLRPEDPRLSPLIGQTLLSFFARWAPAYVAPSTENYDDVYHGKGALIAWSGADTGPGMINFCITLCLHYFCFWPQETLVQQGAASLIFALALRNDLRQALVNSPSFDQLASLQIVSTSISHASSVVPPGADTVGVSIAHLQGFSRLPYVSRARILSALLVASSEADAKSQPIFEKLLQTLESVFVSLVEGLNYKRHNPHDAISLEMANLCIELYGGGAR
;
A
#
# COMPACT_ATOMS: atom_id res chain seq x y z
N GLU A 1 -9.32 -9.06 -15.88
CA GLU A 1 -7.92 -8.65 -15.96
C GLU A 1 -7.45 -8.57 -17.42
N GLU A 2 -7.55 -9.62 -18.22
CA GLU A 2 -7.12 -9.62 -19.65
C GLU A 2 -7.69 -8.46 -20.47
N GLN A 3 -8.95 -8.10 -20.27
CA GLN A 3 -9.57 -6.95 -20.94
C GLN A 3 -8.88 -5.62 -20.59
N MET A 4 -8.44 -5.46 -19.34
CA MET A 4 -7.76 -4.24 -18.90
C MET A 4 -6.33 -4.18 -19.43
N ILE A 5 -5.63 -5.32 -19.50
CA ILE A 5 -4.31 -5.42 -20.14
C ILE A 5 -4.43 -5.03 -21.61
N THR A 6 -5.43 -5.56 -22.31
CA THR A 6 -5.68 -5.21 -23.72
C THR A 6 -6.01 -3.73 -23.89
N ALA A 7 -6.86 -3.17 -23.03
CA ALA A 7 -7.22 -1.74 -23.06
C ALA A 7 -5.98 -0.85 -22.80
N GLY A 8 -5.11 -1.23 -21.85
CA GLY A 8 -3.86 -0.54 -21.59
C GLY A 8 -2.93 -0.56 -22.82
N SER A 9 -2.76 -1.72 -23.45
CA SER A 9 -1.93 -1.87 -24.65
C SER A 9 -2.47 -1.06 -25.82
N LEU A 10 -3.80 -1.05 -26.03
CA LEU A 10 -4.42 -0.20 -27.06
C LEU A 10 -4.25 1.29 -26.74
N GLY A 11 -4.38 1.68 -25.46
CA GLY A 11 -4.18 3.06 -25.04
C GLY A 11 -2.76 3.57 -25.31
N ARG A 12 -1.77 2.70 -25.31
CA ARG A 12 -0.36 3.04 -25.59
C ARG A 12 -0.09 3.34 -27.08
N ILE A 13 -1.00 3.01 -27.98
CA ILE A 13 -0.89 3.41 -29.39
C ILE A 13 -0.95 4.95 -29.53
N SER A 14 -1.72 5.62 -28.66
CA SER A 14 -1.79 7.08 -28.58
C SER A 14 -1.81 7.54 -27.12
N VAL A 15 -0.64 7.54 -26.49
CA VAL A 15 -0.46 7.84 -25.07
C VAL A 15 -1.06 9.20 -24.69
N ALA A 16 -0.75 10.26 -25.44
CA ALA A 16 -1.23 11.61 -25.17
C ALA A 16 -2.76 11.68 -25.16
N THR A 17 -3.41 11.09 -26.18
CA THR A 17 -4.88 11.06 -26.27
C THR A 17 -5.50 10.27 -25.14
N SER A 18 -4.94 9.11 -24.81
CA SER A 18 -5.45 8.23 -23.77
C SER A 18 -5.30 8.85 -22.38
N ALA A 19 -4.12 9.40 -22.08
CA ALA A 19 -3.86 10.09 -20.82
C ALA A 19 -4.76 11.33 -20.64
N MET A 20 -4.89 12.14 -21.69
CA MET A 20 -5.78 13.30 -21.68
C MET A 20 -7.25 12.90 -21.50
N CYS A 21 -7.71 11.83 -22.15
CA CYS A 21 -9.07 11.34 -21.97
C CYS A 21 -9.34 10.92 -20.52
N LEU A 22 -8.44 10.12 -19.92
CA LEU A 22 -8.56 9.69 -18.53
C LEU A 22 -8.49 10.88 -17.57
N SER A 23 -7.56 11.82 -17.80
CA SER A 23 -7.42 13.03 -16.99
C SER A 23 -8.69 13.89 -17.02
N ASN A 24 -9.23 14.16 -18.19
CA ASN A 24 -10.46 14.97 -18.34
C ASN A 24 -11.66 14.29 -17.66
N LYS A 25 -11.78 12.97 -17.82
CA LYS A 25 -12.82 12.18 -17.19
C LYS A 25 -12.73 12.25 -15.66
N LEU A 26 -11.52 12.02 -15.12
CA LEU A 26 -11.28 12.11 -13.69
C LEU A 26 -11.60 13.51 -13.15
N GLN A 27 -11.14 14.57 -13.81
CA GLN A 27 -11.40 15.95 -13.42
C GLN A 27 -12.89 16.27 -13.40
N ALA A 28 -13.69 15.69 -14.30
CA ALA A 28 -15.14 15.85 -14.29
C ALA A 28 -15.82 15.13 -13.10
N CYS A 29 -15.26 13.98 -12.67
CA CYS A 29 -15.80 13.20 -11.56
C CYS A 29 -15.36 13.71 -10.18
N LEU A 30 -14.13 14.23 -10.04
CA LEU A 30 -13.54 14.60 -8.76
C LEU A 30 -14.38 15.56 -7.92
N PRO A 31 -14.93 16.68 -8.44
CA PRO A 31 -15.73 17.58 -7.62
C PRO A 31 -16.96 16.91 -7.00
N GLN A 32 -17.61 16.02 -7.76
CA GLN A 32 -18.79 15.28 -7.30
C GLN A 32 -18.40 14.23 -6.26
N LEU A 33 -17.26 13.55 -6.47
CA LEU A 33 -16.73 12.55 -5.55
C LEU A 33 -16.30 13.19 -4.23
N LEU A 34 -15.59 14.31 -4.28
CA LEU A 34 -15.20 15.06 -3.08
C LEU A 34 -16.42 15.63 -2.32
N ALA A 35 -17.43 16.10 -3.04
CA ALA A 35 -18.70 16.50 -2.42
C ALA A 35 -19.38 15.32 -1.73
N LEU A 36 -19.33 14.12 -2.33
CA LEU A 36 -19.85 12.90 -1.73
C LEU A 36 -19.08 12.51 -0.46
N PHE A 37 -17.74 12.56 -0.49
CA PHE A 37 -16.90 12.26 0.68
C PHE A 37 -17.09 13.25 1.82
N ASN A 38 -17.33 14.52 1.52
CA ASN A 38 -17.47 15.59 2.51
C ASN A 38 -18.91 15.85 2.97
N ALA A 39 -19.90 15.15 2.41
CA ALA A 39 -21.29 15.35 2.82
C ALA A 39 -21.48 14.98 4.30
N ALA A 40 -22.07 15.88 5.07
CA ALA A 40 -22.24 15.77 6.51
C ALA A 40 -23.24 14.68 6.93
N ASP A 41 -24.21 14.39 6.06
CA ASP A 41 -25.24 13.39 6.35
C ASP A 41 -24.73 11.98 6.04
N VAL A 42 -24.53 11.18 7.07
CA VAL A 42 -24.09 9.79 6.96
C VAL A 42 -25.30 8.92 6.62
N SER A 43 -25.56 8.74 5.34
CA SER A 43 -26.54 7.77 4.87
C SER A 43 -25.91 6.37 4.80
N HIS A 44 -26.54 5.39 5.42
CA HIS A 44 -26.15 3.98 5.29
C HIS A 44 -26.42 3.40 3.89
N HIS A 45 -27.01 4.18 3.01
CA HIS A 45 -27.33 3.77 1.65
C HIS A 45 -26.66 4.71 0.65
N ILE A 46 -25.93 4.11 -0.31
CA ILE A 46 -25.33 4.85 -1.43
C ILE A 46 -26.40 4.99 -2.52
N PRO A 47 -26.75 6.23 -2.91
CA PRO A 47 -27.65 6.43 -4.04
C PRO A 47 -27.06 5.81 -5.33
N PRO A 48 -27.90 5.28 -6.25
CA PRO A 48 -27.41 4.65 -7.49
C PRO A 48 -26.49 5.58 -8.32
N VAL A 49 -26.77 6.88 -8.35
CA VAL A 49 -25.92 7.86 -9.03
C VAL A 49 -24.54 7.97 -8.39
N ALA A 50 -24.46 7.94 -7.07
CA ALA A 50 -23.18 7.95 -6.35
C ALA A 50 -22.42 6.63 -6.54
N ALA A 51 -23.12 5.49 -6.56
CA ALA A 51 -22.52 4.20 -6.87
C ALA A 51 -21.93 4.16 -8.30
N ALA A 52 -22.63 4.71 -9.27
CA ALA A 52 -22.16 4.84 -10.65
C ALA A 52 -20.91 5.74 -10.74
N LEU A 53 -20.87 6.84 -10.01
CA LEU A 53 -19.72 7.75 -9.94
C LEU A 53 -18.49 7.03 -9.33
N LEU A 54 -18.68 6.30 -8.23
CA LEU A 54 -17.61 5.52 -7.61
C LEU A 54 -17.05 4.48 -8.57
N GLU A 55 -17.91 3.78 -9.31
CA GLU A 55 -17.48 2.79 -10.31
C GLU A 55 -16.78 3.43 -11.50
N GLU A 56 -17.25 4.59 -11.98
CA GLU A 56 -16.57 5.34 -13.06
C GLU A 56 -15.14 5.72 -12.63
N VAL A 57 -14.96 6.25 -11.43
CA VAL A 57 -13.64 6.61 -10.90
C VAL A 57 -12.76 5.36 -10.75
N ARG A 58 -13.31 4.25 -10.24
CA ARG A 58 -12.60 2.98 -10.13
C ARG A 58 -12.09 2.50 -11.49
N LEU A 59 -12.90 2.56 -12.52
CA LEU A 59 -12.53 2.17 -13.88
C LEU A 59 -11.45 3.08 -14.46
N ILE A 60 -11.49 4.39 -14.18
CA ILE A 60 -10.44 5.33 -14.60
C ILE A 60 -9.10 4.95 -13.97
N ILE A 61 -9.07 4.64 -12.66
CA ILE A 61 -7.85 4.23 -11.96
C ILE A 61 -7.31 2.92 -12.55
N LEU A 62 -8.18 1.93 -12.81
CA LEU A 62 -7.77 0.67 -13.43
C LEU A 62 -7.23 0.88 -14.85
N CYS A 63 -7.89 1.68 -15.68
CA CYS A 63 -7.39 1.98 -17.02
C CYS A 63 -6.02 2.66 -16.96
N ALA A 64 -5.83 3.62 -16.05
CA ALA A 64 -4.55 4.29 -15.87
C ALA A 64 -3.46 3.30 -15.38
N GLN A 65 -3.81 2.38 -14.47
CA GLN A 65 -2.89 1.34 -14.00
C GLN A 65 -2.28 0.55 -15.16
N TYR A 66 -3.10 0.02 -16.04
CA TYR A 66 -2.65 -0.79 -17.18
C TYR A 66 -2.10 0.03 -18.35
N LEU A 67 -2.44 1.32 -18.44
CA LEU A 67 -1.82 2.24 -19.40
C LEU A 67 -0.38 2.55 -19.00
N LEU A 68 -0.16 2.85 -17.73
CA LEU A 68 1.10 3.39 -17.22
C LEU A 68 2.12 2.32 -16.81
N THR A 69 1.69 1.08 -16.56
CA THR A 69 2.59 0.00 -16.16
C THR A 69 2.41 -1.22 -17.04
N ASP A 70 3.53 -1.85 -17.39
CA ASP A 70 3.57 -3.14 -18.06
C ASP A 70 4.20 -4.16 -17.11
N ASP A 71 3.52 -5.28 -16.91
CA ASP A 71 4.07 -6.40 -16.19
C ASP A 71 3.59 -7.69 -16.85
N ASN A 72 4.51 -8.61 -17.04
CA ASN A 72 4.18 -10.00 -17.29
C ASN A 72 4.04 -10.73 -15.96
N SER A 73 3.32 -11.83 -15.97
CA SER A 73 3.08 -12.62 -14.76
C SER A 73 4.39 -13.01 -14.08
N GLY A 74 4.61 -12.50 -12.86
CA GLY A 74 5.79 -12.76 -12.05
C GLY A 74 6.98 -11.82 -12.26
N GLU A 75 6.84 -10.80 -13.10
CA GLU A 75 7.85 -9.77 -13.31
C GLU A 75 7.58 -8.51 -12.47
N THR A 76 8.63 -7.75 -12.20
CA THR A 76 8.49 -6.42 -11.61
C THR A 76 7.86 -5.47 -12.62
N PRO A 77 6.83 -4.68 -12.25
CA PRO A 77 6.22 -3.71 -13.15
C PRO A 77 7.26 -2.74 -13.73
N GLN A 78 7.14 -2.45 -15.01
CA GLN A 78 8.03 -1.55 -15.73
C GLN A 78 7.25 -0.40 -16.37
N ILE A 79 7.96 0.69 -16.67
CA ILE A 79 7.41 1.79 -17.44
C ILE A 79 7.40 1.36 -18.92
N PRO A 80 6.24 1.36 -19.60
CA PRO A 80 6.19 1.02 -21.01
C PRO A 80 6.99 2.02 -21.87
N ASP A 81 7.74 1.52 -22.87
CA ASP A 81 8.54 2.35 -23.77
C ASP A 81 7.72 3.44 -24.46
N ALA A 82 6.48 3.12 -24.85
CA ALA A 82 5.57 4.08 -25.46
C ALA A 82 5.28 5.29 -24.56
N ILE A 83 5.21 5.08 -23.24
CA ILE A 83 5.03 6.17 -22.25
C ILE A 83 6.29 7.03 -22.20
N VAL A 84 7.47 6.40 -22.12
CA VAL A 84 8.75 7.11 -22.06
C VAL A 84 8.93 7.97 -23.34
N GLN A 85 8.67 7.39 -24.50
CA GLN A 85 8.78 8.09 -25.77
C GLN A 85 7.79 9.27 -25.87
N ALA A 86 6.52 9.01 -25.56
CA ALA A 86 5.50 10.06 -25.63
C ALA A 86 5.84 11.25 -24.73
N CYS A 87 6.24 10.97 -23.48
CA CYS A 87 6.57 12.02 -22.50
C CYS A 87 7.88 12.78 -22.86
N SER A 88 8.78 12.16 -23.59
CA SER A 88 10.03 12.80 -24.04
C SER A 88 9.80 13.79 -25.18
N ILE A 89 8.74 13.59 -25.98
CA ILE A 89 8.46 14.36 -27.20
C ILE A 89 7.29 15.34 -26.99
N ASP A 90 6.30 14.96 -26.18
CA ASP A 90 5.03 15.68 -26.03
C ASP A 90 4.81 16.09 -24.58
N GLU A 91 4.95 17.38 -24.31
CA GLU A 91 4.69 17.98 -22.99
C GLU A 91 3.24 17.83 -22.56
N ALA A 92 2.28 17.75 -23.48
CA ALA A 92 0.87 17.55 -23.15
C ALA A 92 0.62 16.13 -22.64
N ALA A 93 1.30 15.12 -23.18
CA ALA A 93 1.28 13.74 -22.67
C ALA A 93 1.85 13.71 -21.26
N PHE A 94 3.00 14.33 -21.05
CA PHE A 94 3.64 14.46 -19.75
C PHE A 94 2.71 15.09 -18.72
N ASN A 95 2.15 16.27 -19.01
CA ASN A 95 1.29 17.02 -18.10
C ASN A 95 -0.01 16.25 -17.78
N SER A 96 -0.57 15.53 -18.77
CA SER A 96 -1.78 14.73 -18.55
C SER A 96 -1.54 13.56 -17.61
N ILE A 97 -0.42 12.85 -17.76
CA ILE A 97 -0.05 11.74 -16.89
C ILE A 97 0.29 12.25 -15.48
N SER A 98 1.09 13.31 -15.38
CA SER A 98 1.42 13.95 -14.10
C SER A 98 0.16 14.40 -13.35
N GLY A 99 -0.77 15.00 -14.07
CA GLY A 99 -2.07 15.40 -13.54
C GLY A 99 -2.91 14.23 -13.02
N LEU A 100 -2.91 13.09 -13.74
CA LEU A 100 -3.58 11.88 -13.28
C LEU A 100 -2.99 11.35 -11.98
N ILE A 101 -1.67 11.25 -11.90
CA ILE A 101 -0.99 10.73 -10.70
C ILE A 101 -1.25 11.65 -9.50
N SER A 102 -1.11 12.97 -9.69
CA SER A 102 -1.42 13.95 -8.64
C SER A 102 -2.87 13.89 -8.17
N ALA A 103 -3.80 13.66 -9.08
CA ALA A 103 -5.21 13.50 -8.75
C ALA A 103 -5.48 12.21 -7.97
N PHE A 104 -4.80 11.10 -8.29
CA PHE A 104 -4.92 9.85 -7.54
C PHE A 104 -4.32 9.96 -6.14
N MET A 105 -3.20 10.67 -5.99
CA MET A 105 -2.63 10.95 -4.67
C MET A 105 -3.59 11.78 -3.82
N SER A 106 -4.11 12.87 -4.38
CA SER A 106 -5.08 13.72 -3.67
C SER A 106 -6.35 12.94 -3.29
N LEU A 107 -6.85 12.09 -4.19
CA LEU A 107 -8.00 11.23 -3.91
C LEU A 107 -7.71 10.25 -2.77
N ALA A 108 -6.53 9.63 -2.77
CA ALA A 108 -6.11 8.71 -1.71
C ALA A 108 -5.99 9.42 -0.35
N GLU A 109 -5.43 10.63 -0.30
CA GLU A 109 -5.36 11.45 0.91
C GLU A 109 -6.74 11.85 1.43
N GLN A 110 -7.64 12.27 0.55
CA GLN A 110 -9.01 12.62 0.92
C GLN A 110 -9.77 11.41 1.47
N GLN A 111 -9.61 10.25 0.84
CA GLN A 111 -10.21 9.02 1.32
C GLN A 111 -9.61 8.61 2.68
N ALA A 112 -8.28 8.61 2.84
CA ALA A 112 -7.60 8.31 4.10
C ALA A 112 -8.04 9.24 5.24
N SER A 113 -8.16 10.53 4.95
CA SER A 113 -8.69 11.51 5.91
C SER A 113 -10.16 11.23 6.25
N GLY A 114 -10.96 10.88 5.26
CA GLY A 114 -12.37 10.53 5.45
C GLY A 114 -12.56 9.30 6.33
N ILE A 115 -11.82 8.22 6.11
CA ILE A 115 -11.92 6.99 6.91
C ILE A 115 -11.43 7.19 8.35
N THR A 116 -10.48 8.08 8.57
CA THR A 116 -10.03 8.42 9.92
C THR A 116 -11.16 9.03 10.75
N LEU A 117 -12.01 9.82 10.11
CA LEU A 117 -13.13 10.49 10.78
C LEU A 117 -14.40 9.62 10.82
N ARG A 118 -14.64 8.83 9.78
CA ARG A 118 -15.89 8.09 9.55
C ARG A 118 -15.61 6.74 8.88
N PRO A 119 -14.98 5.78 9.58
CA PRO A 119 -14.56 4.50 8.98
C PRO A 119 -15.72 3.66 8.45
N GLU A 120 -16.92 3.83 9.00
CA GLU A 120 -18.13 3.08 8.62
C GLU A 120 -18.93 3.75 7.47
N ASP A 121 -18.43 4.87 6.92
CA ASP A 121 -19.16 5.58 5.85
C ASP A 121 -18.99 4.85 4.51
N PRO A 122 -20.07 4.24 3.95
CA PRO A 122 -19.98 3.44 2.74
C PRO A 122 -19.61 4.27 1.50
N ARG A 123 -19.77 5.59 1.55
CA ARG A 123 -19.43 6.51 0.46
C ARG A 123 -17.92 6.60 0.24
N LEU A 124 -17.12 6.29 1.26
CA LEU A 124 -15.66 6.26 1.16
C LEU A 124 -15.15 5.07 0.32
N SER A 125 -16.00 4.09 0.07
CA SER A 125 -15.79 2.95 -0.83
C SER A 125 -14.47 2.19 -0.67
N PRO A 126 -14.47 1.06 0.05
CA PRO A 126 -13.28 0.21 0.14
C PRO A 126 -12.72 -0.24 -1.22
N LEU A 127 -13.59 -0.38 -2.24
CA LEU A 127 -13.16 -0.73 -3.60
C LEU A 127 -12.30 0.36 -4.26
N ILE A 128 -12.58 1.63 -4.00
CA ILE A 128 -11.70 2.73 -4.45
C ILE A 128 -10.35 2.63 -3.75
N GLY A 129 -10.34 2.42 -2.42
CA GLY A 129 -9.10 2.24 -1.65
C GLY A 129 -8.27 1.08 -2.16
N GLN A 130 -8.88 -0.07 -2.37
CA GLN A 130 -8.22 -1.25 -2.95
C GLN A 130 -7.63 -0.94 -4.33
N THR A 131 -8.38 -0.25 -5.19
CA THR A 131 -7.94 0.05 -6.56
C THR A 131 -6.78 1.04 -6.56
N LEU A 132 -6.80 2.07 -5.70
CA LEU A 132 -5.69 2.99 -5.50
C LEU A 132 -4.43 2.27 -5.00
N LEU A 133 -4.58 1.38 -4.01
CA LEU A 133 -3.46 0.56 -3.51
C LEU A 133 -2.89 -0.34 -4.60
N SER A 134 -3.75 -0.97 -5.40
CA SER A 134 -3.31 -1.77 -6.56
C SER A 134 -2.56 -0.92 -7.59
N PHE A 135 -3.07 0.27 -7.88
CA PHE A 135 -2.39 1.23 -8.75
C PHE A 135 -1.00 1.58 -8.22
N PHE A 136 -0.89 2.02 -6.96
CA PHE A 136 0.40 2.39 -6.38
C PHE A 136 1.36 1.21 -6.23
N ALA A 137 0.87 -0.01 -5.99
CA ALA A 137 1.70 -1.22 -5.90
C ALA A 137 2.37 -1.57 -7.23
N ARG A 138 1.77 -1.19 -8.36
CA ARG A 138 2.37 -1.36 -9.70
C ARG A 138 3.18 -0.15 -10.12
N TRP A 139 2.63 1.05 -9.90
CA TRP A 139 3.21 2.30 -10.36
C TRP A 139 4.48 2.69 -9.56
N ALA A 140 4.43 2.66 -8.23
CA ALA A 140 5.52 3.16 -7.41
C ALA A 140 6.86 2.41 -7.61
N PRO A 141 6.91 1.06 -7.65
CA PRO A 141 8.17 0.36 -7.92
C PRO A 141 8.76 0.67 -9.30
N ALA A 142 7.93 1.00 -10.29
CA ALA A 142 8.38 1.31 -11.63
C ALA A 142 8.89 2.75 -11.78
N TYR A 143 8.20 3.71 -11.17
CA TYR A 143 8.40 5.14 -11.43
C TYR A 143 9.24 5.85 -10.36
N VAL A 144 9.20 5.38 -9.10
CA VAL A 144 9.92 6.05 -8.00
C VAL A 144 11.43 5.80 -8.06
N ALA A 145 11.84 4.59 -8.46
CA ALA A 145 13.23 4.29 -8.74
C ALA A 145 13.32 3.42 -10.01
N PRO A 146 13.23 4.03 -11.19
CA PRO A 146 13.37 3.28 -12.42
C PRO A 146 14.76 2.67 -12.51
N SER A 147 14.84 1.37 -12.84
CA SER A 147 16.11 0.67 -13.04
C SER A 147 16.95 1.38 -14.09
N THR A 148 18.17 1.71 -13.74
CA THR A 148 19.11 2.35 -14.68
C THR A 148 19.70 1.36 -15.68
N GLU A 149 19.59 0.05 -15.41
CA GLU A 149 20.29 -0.99 -16.18
C GLU A 149 19.67 -1.26 -17.56
N ASN A 150 18.38 -0.94 -17.75
CA ASN A 150 17.65 -1.29 -18.97
C ASN A 150 17.38 -0.13 -19.92
N TYR A 151 17.94 1.04 -19.64
CA TYR A 151 17.62 2.20 -20.45
C TYR A 151 18.90 2.90 -20.89
N ASP A 152 19.23 2.80 -22.17
CA ASP A 152 20.31 3.55 -22.81
C ASP A 152 20.15 5.06 -22.57
N ASP A 153 21.27 5.78 -22.62
CA ASP A 153 21.37 7.25 -22.45
C ASP A 153 20.44 8.09 -23.35
N VAL A 154 19.80 7.46 -24.32
CA VAL A 154 18.84 8.09 -25.23
C VAL A 154 17.58 8.59 -24.52
N TYR A 155 17.25 8.06 -23.34
CA TYR A 155 16.02 8.43 -22.62
C TYR A 155 16.29 9.44 -21.51
N HIS A 156 16.72 10.65 -21.87
CA HIS A 156 16.87 11.76 -20.93
C HIS A 156 15.58 12.17 -20.18
N GLY A 157 14.43 11.64 -20.57
CA GLY A 157 13.13 11.89 -19.95
C GLY A 157 12.90 11.23 -18.58
N LYS A 158 13.81 10.35 -18.12
CA LYS A 158 13.64 9.64 -16.84
C LYS A 158 13.64 10.53 -15.61
N GLY A 159 14.56 11.50 -15.57
CA GLY A 159 14.60 12.46 -14.46
C GLY A 159 13.28 13.22 -14.33
N ALA A 160 12.62 13.46 -15.48
CA ALA A 160 11.30 14.07 -15.51
C ALA A 160 10.21 13.14 -14.97
N LEU A 161 10.23 11.84 -15.30
CA LEU A 161 9.26 10.86 -14.80
C LEU A 161 9.31 10.68 -13.27
N ILE A 162 10.49 10.80 -12.68
CA ILE A 162 10.70 10.76 -11.22
C ILE A 162 10.22 12.07 -10.58
N ALA A 163 10.45 13.21 -11.21
CA ALA A 163 9.99 14.51 -10.74
C ALA A 163 8.45 14.62 -10.65
N TRP A 164 7.72 13.74 -11.31
CA TRP A 164 6.25 13.69 -11.23
C TRP A 164 5.68 13.30 -9.91
N SER A 165 6.44 12.62 -9.09
CA SER A 165 5.91 12.23 -7.80
C SER A 165 5.51 13.45 -6.94
N GLY A 166 5.63 14.68 -7.47
CA GLY A 166 5.27 15.90 -6.76
C GLY A 166 6.02 16.10 -5.45
N ALA A 167 6.80 15.09 -5.10
CA ALA A 167 7.73 15.09 -4.00
C ALA A 167 9.11 15.31 -4.62
N ASP A 168 9.87 16.18 -4.07
CA ASP A 168 11.25 16.49 -4.51
C ASP A 168 12.14 15.24 -4.62
N THR A 169 11.67 14.11 -4.13
CA THR A 169 12.44 12.86 -4.07
C THR A 169 11.53 11.62 -3.97
N GLY A 170 12.03 10.49 -4.49
CA GLY A 170 11.45 9.17 -4.24
C GLY A 170 11.09 8.86 -2.78
N PRO A 171 11.90 9.29 -1.77
CA PRO A 171 11.57 9.14 -0.36
C PRO A 171 10.22 9.73 0.07
N GLY A 172 9.84 10.87 -0.47
CA GLY A 172 8.53 11.48 -0.17
C GLY A 172 7.37 10.62 -0.65
N MET A 173 7.48 10.06 -1.86
CA MET A 173 6.47 9.16 -2.40
C MET A 173 6.39 7.84 -1.64
N ILE A 174 7.53 7.28 -1.24
CA ILE A 174 7.57 6.06 -0.41
C ILE A 174 6.87 6.32 0.92
N ASN A 175 7.19 7.44 1.58
CA ASN A 175 6.53 7.81 2.82
C ASN A 175 5.03 7.99 2.65
N PHE A 176 4.58 8.63 1.56
CA PHE A 176 3.16 8.72 1.20
C PHE A 176 2.49 7.34 1.09
N CYS A 177 3.10 6.41 0.35
CA CYS A 177 2.57 5.05 0.17
C CYS A 177 2.44 4.31 1.51
N ILE A 178 3.45 4.40 2.39
CA ILE A 178 3.39 3.74 3.70
C ILE A 178 2.37 4.40 4.61
N THR A 179 2.28 5.74 4.61
CA THR A 179 1.27 6.48 5.38
C THR A 179 -0.14 6.08 4.96
N LEU A 180 -0.37 5.95 3.67
CA LEU A 180 -1.65 5.48 3.13
C LEU A 180 -1.98 4.06 3.63
N CYS A 181 -1.00 3.14 3.57
CA CYS A 181 -1.17 1.79 4.08
C CYS A 181 -1.48 1.78 5.59
N LEU A 182 -0.79 2.61 6.38
CA LEU A 182 -1.05 2.75 7.81
C LEU A 182 -2.49 3.18 8.10
N HIS A 183 -3.00 4.19 7.39
CA HIS A 183 -4.39 4.62 7.55
C HIS A 183 -5.36 3.47 7.28
N TYR A 184 -5.17 2.74 6.21
CA TYR A 184 -6.05 1.62 5.86
C TYR A 184 -5.95 0.47 6.86
N PHE A 185 -4.75 0.12 7.33
CA PHE A 185 -4.58 -0.91 8.36
C PHE A 185 -5.26 -0.54 9.68
N CYS A 186 -5.20 0.73 10.05
CA CYS A 186 -5.69 1.17 11.35
C CYS A 186 -7.21 1.45 11.36
N PHE A 187 -7.75 1.97 10.26
CA PHE A 187 -9.13 2.45 10.24
C PHE A 187 -10.09 1.54 9.45
N TRP A 188 -9.55 0.67 8.58
CA TRP A 188 -10.33 -0.36 7.86
C TRP A 188 -9.80 -1.78 8.11
N PRO A 189 -9.62 -2.21 9.36
CA PRO A 189 -9.03 -3.53 9.67
C PRO A 189 -9.88 -4.71 9.23
N GLN A 190 -11.16 -4.53 8.94
CA GLN A 190 -12.08 -5.58 8.50
C GLN A 190 -12.21 -5.68 6.97
N GLU A 191 -11.69 -4.70 6.23
CA GLU A 191 -11.78 -4.67 4.76
C GLU A 191 -10.65 -5.50 4.14
N THR A 192 -10.88 -6.81 4.01
CA THR A 192 -9.86 -7.79 3.61
C THR A 192 -9.15 -7.44 2.30
N LEU A 193 -9.86 -6.97 1.29
CA LEU A 193 -9.25 -6.61 0.00
C LEU A 193 -8.36 -5.37 0.11
N VAL A 194 -8.75 -4.40 0.90
CA VAL A 194 -7.92 -3.22 1.19
C VAL A 194 -6.66 -3.62 1.95
N GLN A 195 -6.79 -4.51 2.95
CA GLN A 195 -5.67 -5.04 3.71
C GLN A 195 -4.65 -5.77 2.82
N GLN A 196 -5.14 -6.61 1.92
CA GLN A 196 -4.30 -7.31 0.96
C GLN A 196 -3.60 -6.34 0.01
N GLY A 197 -4.31 -5.33 -0.48
CA GLY A 197 -3.75 -4.29 -1.34
C GLY A 197 -2.65 -3.49 -0.65
N ALA A 198 -2.89 -3.07 0.60
CA ALA A 198 -1.91 -2.32 1.40
C ALA A 198 -0.64 -3.16 1.69
N ALA A 199 -0.81 -4.42 2.09
CA ALA A 199 0.32 -5.32 2.31
C ALA A 199 1.09 -5.58 1.00
N SER A 200 0.39 -5.72 -0.12
CA SER A 200 1.01 -5.91 -1.45
C SER A 200 1.81 -4.68 -1.88
N LEU A 201 1.32 -3.47 -1.60
CA LEU A 201 2.05 -2.23 -1.90
C LEU A 201 3.38 -2.16 -1.12
N ILE A 202 3.35 -2.41 0.20
CA ILE A 202 4.58 -2.40 1.01
C ILE A 202 5.54 -3.47 0.53
N PHE A 203 5.03 -4.67 0.21
CA PHE A 203 5.85 -5.78 -0.27
C PHE A 203 6.48 -5.47 -1.64
N ALA A 204 5.73 -4.88 -2.56
CA ALA A 204 6.23 -4.46 -3.86
C ALA A 204 7.38 -3.44 -3.75
N LEU A 205 7.27 -2.48 -2.81
CA LEU A 205 8.35 -1.54 -2.51
C LEU A 205 9.56 -2.25 -1.87
N ALA A 206 9.32 -3.19 -0.95
CA ALA A 206 10.38 -3.91 -0.23
C ALA A 206 11.17 -4.88 -1.14
N LEU A 207 10.56 -5.40 -2.20
CA LEU A 207 11.25 -6.25 -3.18
C LEU A 207 12.29 -5.50 -4.01
N ARG A 208 12.16 -4.19 -4.12
CA ARG A 208 13.10 -3.33 -4.86
C ARG A 208 14.28 -2.95 -3.98
N ASN A 209 15.46 -3.48 -4.27
CA ASN A 209 16.69 -3.19 -3.51
C ASN A 209 17.02 -1.70 -3.46
N ASP A 210 16.82 -0.99 -4.58
CA ASP A 210 17.06 0.45 -4.72
C ASP A 210 16.08 1.32 -3.91
N LEU A 211 14.91 0.78 -3.52
CA LEU A 211 13.93 1.45 -2.68
C LEU A 211 14.03 1.12 -1.18
N ARG A 212 14.68 0.00 -0.81
CA ARG A 212 14.73 -0.48 0.59
C ARG A 212 15.30 0.56 1.55
N GLN A 213 16.41 1.19 1.18
CA GLN A 213 17.02 2.22 2.01
C GLN A 213 16.07 3.40 2.27
N ALA A 214 15.39 3.88 1.22
CA ALA A 214 14.42 4.96 1.35
C ALA A 214 13.18 4.51 2.15
N LEU A 215 12.76 3.24 1.98
CA LEU A 215 11.66 2.63 2.73
C LEU A 215 11.96 2.60 4.24
N VAL A 216 13.10 2.04 4.63
CA VAL A 216 13.54 1.96 6.05
C VAL A 216 13.80 3.35 6.65
N ASN A 217 14.20 4.31 5.84
CA ASN A 217 14.40 5.70 6.29
C ASN A 217 13.11 6.50 6.44
N SER A 218 11.98 5.98 5.98
CA SER A 218 10.68 6.65 6.09
C SER A 218 10.17 6.65 7.55
N PRO A 219 9.71 7.79 8.09
CA PRO A 219 9.10 7.85 9.42
C PRO A 219 7.87 6.94 9.56
N SER A 220 7.10 6.78 8.49
CA SER A 220 5.92 5.90 8.49
C SER A 220 6.29 4.42 8.54
N PHE A 221 7.48 4.04 8.07
CA PHE A 221 8.00 2.68 8.22
C PHE A 221 8.32 2.36 9.69
N ASP A 222 8.98 3.28 10.39
CA ASP A 222 9.25 3.14 11.82
C ASP A 222 7.95 2.99 12.62
N GLN A 223 6.93 3.76 12.26
CA GLN A 223 5.61 3.67 12.89
C GLN A 223 4.94 2.31 12.62
N LEU A 224 5.00 1.82 11.38
CA LEU A 224 4.43 0.52 11.00
C LEU A 224 5.15 -0.64 11.72
N ALA A 225 6.48 -0.61 11.77
CA ALA A 225 7.28 -1.59 12.49
C ALA A 225 6.95 -1.59 13.99
N SER A 226 6.82 -0.41 14.60
CA SER A 226 6.43 -0.26 16.01
C SER A 226 5.02 -0.81 16.28
N LEU A 227 4.05 -0.52 15.42
CA LEU A 227 2.70 -1.08 15.51
C LEU A 227 2.71 -2.62 15.44
N GLN A 228 3.47 -3.18 14.50
CA GLN A 228 3.61 -4.63 14.35
C GLN A 228 4.20 -5.28 15.60
N ILE A 229 5.28 -4.71 16.13
CA ILE A 229 5.96 -5.21 17.33
C ILE A 229 5.04 -5.15 18.54
N VAL A 230 4.46 -3.97 18.82
CA VAL A 230 3.59 -3.76 20.00
C VAL A 230 2.33 -4.62 19.91
N SER A 231 1.66 -4.66 18.77
CA SER A 231 0.44 -5.47 18.60
C SER A 231 0.70 -6.97 18.74
N THR A 232 1.86 -7.44 18.31
CA THR A 232 2.27 -8.84 18.47
C THR A 232 2.53 -9.16 19.93
N SER A 233 3.20 -8.26 20.66
CA SER A 233 3.47 -8.43 22.10
C SER A 233 2.20 -8.43 22.95
N ILE A 234 1.21 -7.59 22.63
CA ILE A 234 -0.07 -7.50 23.37
C ILE A 234 -0.94 -8.75 23.16
N SER A 235 -0.89 -9.36 21.99
CA SER A 235 -1.67 -10.58 21.69
C SER A 235 -1.31 -11.76 22.61
N HIS A 236 -0.16 -11.70 23.30
CA HIS A 236 0.31 -12.71 24.26
C HIS A 236 0.04 -12.38 25.71
N ALA A 237 0.02 -11.09 26.05
CA ALA A 237 -0.28 -10.66 27.41
C ALA A 237 -1.78 -10.34 27.48
N SER A 238 -2.57 -11.20 28.15
CA SER A 238 -4.00 -10.98 28.40
C SER A 238 -4.37 -9.49 28.47
N SER A 239 -5.02 -8.98 27.43
CA SER A 239 -5.98 -7.86 27.37
C SER A 239 -5.71 -6.52 28.07
N VAL A 240 -4.59 -6.25 28.66
CA VAL A 240 -4.31 -4.93 29.28
C VAL A 240 -3.00 -4.40 28.71
N VAL A 241 -3.08 -3.32 27.92
CA VAL A 241 -1.92 -2.48 27.60
C VAL A 241 -1.33 -2.02 28.93
N PRO A 242 -0.09 -2.37 29.28
CA PRO A 242 0.49 -1.91 30.55
C PRO A 242 0.50 -0.37 30.53
N PRO A 243 0.01 0.29 31.60
CA PRO A 243 0.17 1.72 31.72
C PRO A 243 1.66 2.03 31.85
N GLY A 244 2.25 2.61 30.80
CA GLY A 244 3.67 2.95 30.75
C GLY A 244 4.49 2.24 29.67
N ALA A 245 3.89 1.46 28.78
CA ALA A 245 4.56 1.08 27.54
C ALA A 245 4.82 2.38 26.78
N ASP A 246 6.08 2.81 26.72
CA ASP A 246 6.51 3.95 25.92
C ASP A 246 6.19 3.67 24.45
N THR A 247 4.95 3.98 24.07
CA THR A 247 4.49 3.98 22.68
C THR A 247 5.01 5.26 22.01
N VAL A 248 6.33 5.34 21.88
CA VAL A 248 6.98 6.47 21.23
C VAL A 248 6.41 6.58 19.82
N GLY A 249 5.53 7.56 19.62
CA GLY A 249 5.01 7.91 18.29
C GLY A 249 3.78 7.13 17.79
N VAL A 250 3.20 6.20 18.54
CA VAL A 250 2.02 5.42 18.12
C VAL A 250 0.78 5.88 18.88
N SER A 251 -0.25 6.33 18.17
CA SER A 251 -1.52 6.70 18.82
C SER A 251 -2.30 5.45 19.26
N ILE A 252 -3.04 5.56 20.36
CA ILE A 252 -3.90 4.49 20.87
C ILE A 252 -4.92 4.05 19.80
N ALA A 253 -5.48 4.97 19.04
CA ALA A 253 -6.43 4.66 17.97
C ALA A 253 -5.79 3.80 16.87
N HIS A 254 -4.56 4.12 16.45
CA HIS A 254 -3.81 3.31 15.47
C HIS A 254 -3.56 1.90 16.01
N LEU A 255 -3.12 1.78 17.26
CA LEU A 255 -2.85 0.48 17.88
C LEU A 255 -4.11 -0.38 17.99
N GLN A 256 -5.24 0.21 18.40
CA GLN A 256 -6.52 -0.48 18.49
C GLN A 256 -7.01 -0.98 17.15
N GLY A 257 -6.89 -0.17 16.10
CA GLY A 257 -7.26 -0.55 14.74
C GLY A 257 -6.34 -1.66 14.23
N PHE A 258 -5.02 -1.47 14.32
CA PHE A 258 -4.02 -2.42 13.84
C PHE A 258 -4.10 -3.79 14.54
N SER A 259 -4.40 -3.83 15.83
CA SER A 259 -4.58 -5.09 16.59
C SER A 259 -5.80 -5.91 16.15
N ARG A 260 -6.75 -5.30 15.43
CA ARG A 260 -7.92 -6.00 14.85
C ARG A 260 -7.63 -6.62 13.49
N LEU A 261 -6.45 -6.39 12.91
CA LEU A 261 -6.08 -6.98 11.63
C LEU A 261 -6.07 -8.51 11.71
N PRO A 262 -6.59 -9.20 10.69
CA PRO A 262 -6.44 -10.64 10.56
C PRO A 262 -4.98 -11.06 10.61
N TYR A 263 -4.69 -12.20 11.22
CA TYR A 263 -3.30 -12.71 11.34
C TYR A 263 -2.61 -12.85 9.99
N VAL A 264 -3.32 -13.26 8.94
CA VAL A 264 -2.78 -13.35 7.57
C VAL A 264 -2.27 -12.00 7.06
N SER A 265 -3.02 -10.92 7.32
CA SER A 265 -2.58 -9.56 6.95
C SER A 265 -1.36 -9.14 7.75
N ARG A 266 -1.35 -9.41 9.05
CA ARG A 266 -0.20 -9.13 9.93
C ARG A 266 1.04 -9.91 9.52
N ALA A 267 0.90 -11.18 9.10
CA ALA A 267 1.98 -12.01 8.60
C ALA A 267 2.59 -11.40 7.32
N ARG A 268 1.76 -10.95 6.39
CA ARG A 268 2.22 -10.29 5.16
C ARG A 268 2.96 -8.99 5.43
N ILE A 269 2.43 -8.17 6.34
CA ILE A 269 3.09 -6.94 6.78
C ILE A 269 4.46 -7.26 7.37
N LEU A 270 4.51 -8.23 8.27
CA LEU A 270 5.76 -8.65 8.90
C LEU A 270 6.78 -9.18 7.89
N SER A 271 6.34 -9.99 6.91
CA SER A 271 7.21 -10.44 5.82
C SER A 271 7.77 -9.26 5.02
N ALA A 272 6.94 -8.28 4.68
CA ALA A 272 7.38 -7.09 3.98
C ALA A 272 8.38 -6.25 4.80
N LEU A 273 8.14 -6.09 6.11
CA LEU A 273 9.04 -5.40 7.02
C LEU A 273 10.40 -6.11 7.15
N LEU A 274 10.39 -7.44 7.26
CA LEU A 274 11.62 -8.25 7.32
C LEU A 274 12.42 -8.16 6.01
N VAL A 275 11.75 -8.26 4.86
CA VAL A 275 12.41 -8.09 3.55
C VAL A 275 13.01 -6.69 3.42
N ALA A 276 12.26 -5.65 3.79
CA ALA A 276 12.75 -4.27 3.72
C ALA A 276 13.97 -4.03 4.64
N SER A 277 13.97 -4.62 5.83
CA SER A 277 15.03 -4.44 6.83
C SER A 277 16.15 -5.50 6.77
N SER A 278 16.16 -6.37 5.77
CA SER A 278 17.16 -7.45 5.64
C SER A 278 18.55 -6.95 5.23
N GLU A 279 18.68 -5.74 4.72
CA GLU A 279 19.97 -5.14 4.43
C GLU A 279 20.65 -4.69 5.73
N ALA A 280 21.87 -5.18 5.94
CA ALA A 280 22.64 -4.94 7.16
C ALA A 280 23.24 -3.51 7.17
N ASP A 281 22.39 -2.52 7.34
CA ASP A 281 22.84 -1.16 7.67
C ASP A 281 22.56 -0.82 9.14
N ALA A 282 23.14 0.27 9.62
CA ALA A 282 23.04 0.68 11.02
C ALA A 282 21.61 0.99 11.47
N LYS A 283 20.67 1.27 10.55
CA LYS A 283 19.29 1.61 10.85
C LYS A 283 18.36 0.42 10.69
N SER A 284 18.53 -0.40 9.66
CA SER A 284 17.68 -1.55 9.37
C SER A 284 17.91 -2.70 10.35
N GLN A 285 19.15 -2.95 10.75
CA GLN A 285 19.50 -4.05 11.62
C GLN A 285 18.76 -4.07 12.96
N PRO A 286 18.65 -2.98 13.74
CA PRO A 286 17.89 -2.98 14.99
C PRO A 286 16.40 -3.27 14.81
N ILE A 287 15.81 -2.81 13.70
CA ILE A 287 14.40 -3.08 13.37
C ILE A 287 14.23 -4.57 13.06
N PHE A 288 15.10 -5.13 12.22
CA PHE A 288 15.10 -6.53 11.85
C PHE A 288 15.24 -7.45 13.07
N GLU A 289 16.25 -7.20 13.93
CA GLU A 289 16.48 -7.96 15.15
C GLU A 289 15.27 -7.92 16.09
N LYS A 290 14.66 -6.74 16.26
CA LYS A 290 13.49 -6.58 17.13
C LYS A 290 12.24 -7.28 16.58
N LEU A 291 12.04 -7.27 15.27
CA LEU A 291 10.98 -8.04 14.63
C LEU A 291 11.19 -9.55 14.82
N LEU A 292 12.41 -10.05 14.64
CA LEU A 292 12.73 -11.47 14.86
C LEU A 292 12.58 -11.88 16.33
N GLN A 293 13.09 -11.09 17.29
CA GLN A 293 12.91 -11.36 18.71
C GLN A 293 11.44 -11.42 19.10
N THR A 294 10.62 -10.54 18.53
CA THR A 294 9.17 -10.55 18.77
C THR A 294 8.55 -11.86 18.25
N LEU A 295 8.95 -12.32 17.08
CA LEU A 295 8.51 -13.61 16.53
C LEU A 295 8.94 -14.80 17.38
N GLU A 296 10.20 -14.81 17.80
CA GLU A 296 10.74 -15.87 18.65
C GLU A 296 9.96 -15.95 19.96
N SER A 297 9.67 -14.81 20.59
CA SER A 297 8.87 -14.75 21.82
C SER A 297 7.46 -15.31 21.64
N VAL A 298 6.82 -15.03 20.49
CA VAL A 298 5.52 -15.59 20.12
C VAL A 298 5.60 -17.10 19.98
N PHE A 299 6.60 -17.58 19.25
CA PHE A 299 6.81 -19.02 19.01
C PHE A 299 7.07 -19.77 20.32
N VAL A 300 7.97 -19.26 21.16
CA VAL A 300 8.27 -19.85 22.48
C VAL A 300 7.01 -19.90 23.33
N SER A 301 6.26 -18.82 23.41
CA SER A 301 5.01 -18.76 24.18
C SER A 301 3.96 -19.76 23.68
N LEU A 302 3.85 -19.95 22.36
CA LEU A 302 2.95 -20.93 21.76
C LEU A 302 3.39 -22.37 22.13
N VAL A 303 4.67 -22.68 21.98
CA VAL A 303 5.22 -24.01 22.31
C VAL A 303 5.06 -24.33 23.80
N GLU A 304 5.37 -23.39 24.68
CA GLU A 304 5.17 -23.54 26.11
C GLU A 304 3.68 -23.71 26.46
N GLY A 305 2.80 -22.89 25.86
CA GLY A 305 1.37 -23.00 26.04
C GLY A 305 0.81 -24.34 25.62
N LEU A 306 1.28 -24.91 24.51
CA LEU A 306 0.91 -26.25 24.05
C LEU A 306 1.45 -27.34 24.98
N ASN A 307 2.74 -27.26 25.38
CA ASN A 307 3.38 -28.22 26.28
C ASN A 307 2.72 -28.30 27.66
N TYR A 308 2.32 -27.15 28.21
CA TYR A 308 1.62 -27.08 29.50
C TYR A 308 0.11 -27.28 29.40
N LYS A 309 -0.41 -27.67 28.23
CA LYS A 309 -1.85 -27.82 27.95
C LYS A 309 -2.69 -26.56 28.30
N ARG A 310 -2.06 -25.40 28.28
CA ARG A 310 -2.72 -24.10 28.48
C ARG A 310 -3.46 -23.66 27.21
N HIS A 311 -3.02 -24.16 26.07
CA HIS A 311 -3.65 -23.96 24.77
C HIS A 311 -4.19 -25.28 24.24
N ASN A 312 -5.39 -25.24 23.71
CA ASN A 312 -5.95 -26.37 22.98
C ASN A 312 -5.42 -26.30 21.54
N PRO A 313 -4.76 -27.37 21.03
CA PRO A 313 -4.24 -27.37 19.66
C PRO A 313 -5.35 -27.21 18.58
N HIS A 314 -6.61 -27.38 18.97
CA HIS A 314 -7.78 -27.18 18.11
C HIS A 314 -8.44 -25.79 18.31
N ASP A 315 -7.91 -24.96 19.19
CA ASP A 315 -8.38 -23.60 19.37
C ASP A 315 -7.97 -22.72 18.17
N ALA A 316 -8.92 -21.94 17.65
CA ALA A 316 -8.70 -21.09 16.49
C ALA A 316 -7.49 -20.16 16.67
N ILE A 317 -7.30 -19.59 17.86
CA ILE A 317 -6.18 -18.70 18.19
C ILE A 317 -4.83 -19.45 18.08
N SER A 318 -4.76 -20.66 18.63
CA SER A 318 -3.53 -21.48 18.58
C SER A 318 -3.19 -21.90 17.17
N LEU A 319 -4.20 -22.24 16.35
CA LEU A 319 -4.03 -22.56 14.93
C LEU A 319 -3.59 -21.35 14.11
N GLU A 320 -4.17 -20.18 14.37
CA GLU A 320 -3.78 -18.93 13.69
C GLU A 320 -2.36 -18.51 14.05
N MET A 321 -1.95 -18.65 15.32
CA MET A 321 -0.59 -18.40 15.73
C MET A 321 0.41 -19.38 15.12
N ALA A 322 0.05 -20.67 15.03
CA ALA A 322 0.86 -21.68 14.38
C ALA A 322 1.01 -21.38 12.87
N ASN A 323 -0.08 -21.00 12.20
CA ASN A 323 -0.04 -20.60 10.80
C ASN A 323 0.82 -19.34 10.59
N LEU A 324 0.70 -18.34 11.49
CA LEU A 324 1.55 -17.16 11.48
C LEU A 324 3.04 -17.55 11.53
N CYS A 325 3.40 -18.40 12.48
CA CYS A 325 4.78 -18.88 12.62
C CYS A 325 5.24 -19.65 11.36
N ILE A 326 4.41 -20.54 10.81
CA ILE A 326 4.73 -21.34 9.62
C ILE A 326 4.90 -20.43 8.38
N GLU A 327 4.01 -19.47 8.16
CA GLU A 327 4.11 -18.55 7.03
C GLU A 327 5.35 -17.66 7.13
N LEU A 328 5.71 -17.23 8.33
CA LEU A 328 6.88 -16.39 8.56
C LEU A 328 8.20 -17.15 8.40
N TYR A 329 8.29 -18.36 8.94
CA TYR A 329 9.47 -19.22 8.72
C TYR A 329 9.54 -19.72 7.28
N GLY A 330 8.42 -19.97 6.63
CA GLY A 330 8.37 -20.36 5.21
C GLY A 330 8.67 -19.21 4.24
N GLY A 331 8.36 -17.97 4.62
CA GLY A 331 8.67 -16.76 3.84
C GLY A 331 10.13 -16.31 3.97
N GLY A 332 10.75 -16.52 5.13
CA GLY A 332 12.15 -16.20 5.36
C GLY A 332 13.16 -17.23 4.80
N ALA A 333 12.67 -18.38 4.33
CA ALA A 333 13.50 -19.43 3.72
C ALA A 333 13.56 -19.38 2.18
N ARG A 334 12.89 -18.40 1.56
CA ARG A 334 12.96 -18.10 0.13
C ARG A 334 13.72 -16.82 -0.10
#